data_3538aadb5b185557859dbed6bf231aad
#
_entry.id   3538aadb5b185557859dbed6bf231aad
#
_cell.length_a   1.000
_cell.length_b   1.000
_cell.length_c   1.000
_cell.angle_alpha   90.00
_cell.angle_beta   90.00
_cell.angle_gamma   90.00
#
_symmetry.space_group_name_H-M   'P 1'
#
loop_
_entity.id
_entity.type
_entity.pdbx_description
1 polymer ?
#
loop_
_entity_poly.entity_id
_entity_poly.type
_entity_poly.pdbx_seq_one_letter_code
_entity_poly.pdbx_strand_id
1 'polypeptide(L)'
;VREIDALGGEMARLIDHSMIQFRMLNKSRGPAVQAPRSQADKITYSMLARQICEKTPNLYTLMDTVIDILTTASSTPLPPNADSQAEKGTIPGESRNEGKTDAACSGMRQKVTGIVTERGRVIPVRSVVLTTGTFLGGRIFIGEYDAPCGRIGEPAAYGLTESLHRLGFTTGRLKTGTPPRILRKTIDFSKIEENPGDDEVVPFSFETEKVERPMVPCHIVYTNEETHKIIRDNIGRSPLYSGKIHGIGPRYCPSIEDKVMRFTERDRHQIFVEPEGLETEEMYLNGFSSSLPECVQDAFLHTMPGFEHAVCSRPGYAVEYDFVEPTQLYPSLETKRVAGLFDAGQINGTSGYEEAAGQGMVAGMNAGLY
;
A
#
# COMPACT_ATOMS: atom_id res chain seq x y z
N VAL A 1 -4.86 -5.87 -15.29
CA VAL A 1 -4.26 -4.69 -15.96
C VAL A 1 -4.88 -4.48 -17.35
N ARG A 2 -4.94 -5.51 -18.20
CA ARG A 2 -5.50 -5.38 -19.57
C ARG A 2 -6.99 -5.06 -19.58
N GLU A 3 -7.77 -5.56 -18.65
CA GLU A 3 -9.19 -5.21 -18.50
C GLU A 3 -9.37 -3.73 -18.12
N ILE A 4 -8.46 -3.21 -17.28
CA ILE A 4 -8.43 -1.79 -16.91
C ILE A 4 -8.07 -0.93 -18.12
N ASP A 5 -7.08 -1.35 -18.90
CA ASP A 5 -6.66 -0.69 -20.14
C ASP A 5 -7.77 -0.65 -21.19
N ALA A 6 -8.47 -1.77 -21.41
CA ALA A 6 -9.61 -1.84 -22.32
C ALA A 6 -10.76 -0.87 -21.98
N LEU A 7 -10.83 -0.42 -20.73
CA LEU A 7 -11.78 0.58 -20.25
C LEU A 7 -11.18 2.02 -20.22
N GLY A 8 -9.96 2.20 -20.74
CA GLY A 8 -9.28 3.49 -20.80
C GLY A 8 -8.50 3.85 -19.55
N GLY A 9 -8.14 2.88 -18.69
CA GLY A 9 -7.33 3.10 -17.50
C GLY A 9 -5.83 3.22 -17.81
N GLU A 10 -5.12 3.97 -16.99
CA GLU A 10 -3.75 4.39 -17.25
C GLU A 10 -2.67 3.37 -16.86
N MET A 11 -3.00 2.38 -16.01
CA MET A 11 -1.97 1.51 -15.39
C MET A 11 -1.11 0.77 -16.41
N ALA A 12 -1.71 0.28 -17.51
CA ALA A 12 -1.00 -0.45 -18.56
C ALA A 12 -0.06 0.47 -19.35
N ARG A 13 -0.53 1.65 -19.73
CA ARG A 13 0.30 2.67 -20.42
C ARG A 13 1.45 3.14 -19.54
N LEU A 14 1.19 3.38 -18.25
CA LEU A 14 2.22 3.78 -17.30
C LEU A 14 3.33 2.74 -17.19
N ILE A 15 2.98 1.45 -17.06
CA ILE A 15 3.99 0.40 -16.94
C ILE A 15 4.75 0.20 -18.25
N ASP A 16 4.12 0.28 -19.41
CA ASP A 16 4.81 0.16 -20.71
C ASP A 16 5.84 1.28 -20.91
N HIS A 17 5.59 2.48 -20.36
CA HIS A 17 6.51 3.61 -20.40
C HIS A 17 7.53 3.66 -19.27
N SER A 18 7.44 2.79 -18.28
CA SER A 18 8.33 2.80 -17.11
C SER A 18 8.95 1.45 -16.77
N MET A 19 8.59 0.37 -17.47
CA MET A 19 9.18 -0.93 -17.17
C MET A 19 10.69 -0.97 -17.43
N ILE A 20 11.38 -1.71 -16.59
CA ILE A 20 12.83 -1.95 -16.68
C ILE A 20 13.16 -3.45 -16.70
N GLN A 21 12.17 -4.31 -16.49
CA GLN A 21 12.26 -5.75 -16.73
C GLN A 21 10.88 -6.30 -17.06
N PHE A 22 10.82 -7.27 -17.94
CA PHE A 22 9.61 -8.04 -18.27
C PHE A 22 9.85 -9.52 -18.11
N ARG A 23 8.86 -10.24 -17.60
CA ARG A 23 8.90 -11.70 -17.51
C ARG A 23 7.50 -12.30 -17.58
N MET A 24 7.33 -13.31 -18.43
CA MET A 24 6.13 -14.16 -18.41
C MET A 24 6.29 -15.23 -17.31
N LEU A 25 5.46 -15.16 -16.29
CA LEU A 25 5.45 -16.14 -15.21
C LEU A 25 4.75 -17.42 -15.62
N ASN A 26 5.14 -18.54 -14.99
CA ASN A 26 4.54 -19.85 -15.18
C ASN A 26 4.57 -20.39 -16.62
N LYS A 27 5.58 -20.06 -17.42
CA LYS A 27 5.74 -20.54 -18.81
C LYS A 27 5.69 -22.07 -18.96
N SER A 28 6.12 -22.81 -17.94
CA SER A 28 6.07 -24.27 -17.92
C SER A 28 4.69 -24.85 -17.63
N ARG A 29 3.68 -24.00 -17.37
CA ARG A 29 2.31 -24.41 -17.06
C ARG A 29 1.35 -24.01 -18.20
N GLY A 30 0.10 -24.46 -18.11
CA GLY A 30 -0.91 -24.11 -19.09
C GLY A 30 -1.23 -22.61 -19.17
N PRO A 31 -1.74 -22.11 -20.29
CA PRO A 31 -1.97 -20.68 -20.54
C PRO A 31 -2.82 -19.97 -19.49
N ALA A 32 -3.74 -20.69 -18.86
CA ALA A 32 -4.64 -20.11 -17.83
C ALA A 32 -3.93 -19.57 -16.59
N VAL A 33 -2.68 -19.98 -16.34
CA VAL A 33 -1.88 -19.51 -15.19
C VAL A 33 -0.64 -18.72 -15.61
N GLN A 34 -0.43 -18.53 -16.89
CA GLN A 34 0.63 -17.64 -17.41
C GLN A 34 0.21 -16.20 -17.20
N ALA A 35 1.11 -15.41 -16.60
CA ALA A 35 0.85 -14.02 -16.31
C ALA A 35 2.10 -13.16 -16.60
N PRO A 36 1.95 -12.04 -17.32
CA PRO A 36 3.04 -11.10 -17.49
C PRO A 36 3.34 -10.39 -16.16
N ARG A 37 4.61 -10.25 -15.85
CA ARG A 37 5.12 -9.46 -14.74
C ARG A 37 6.12 -8.45 -15.26
N SER A 38 6.02 -7.22 -14.79
CA SER A 38 6.98 -6.18 -15.09
C SER A 38 7.54 -5.56 -13.80
N GLN A 39 8.84 -5.28 -13.83
CA GLN A 39 9.48 -4.41 -12.85
C GLN A 39 9.41 -2.97 -13.37
N ALA A 40 8.85 -2.07 -12.58
CA ALA A 40 8.76 -0.66 -12.92
C ALA A 40 9.99 0.13 -12.42
N ASP A 41 10.44 1.09 -13.22
CA ASP A 41 11.17 2.24 -12.70
C ASP A 41 10.21 3.09 -11.86
N LYS A 42 10.32 3.01 -10.55
CA LYS A 42 9.40 3.61 -9.59
C LYS A 42 9.32 5.13 -9.72
N ILE A 43 10.45 5.78 -9.97
CA ILE A 43 10.53 7.24 -10.10
C ILE A 43 9.83 7.68 -11.38
N THR A 44 10.15 7.03 -12.50
CA THR A 44 9.53 7.27 -13.80
C THR A 44 8.02 7.02 -13.76
N TYR A 45 7.59 5.89 -13.19
CA TYR A 45 6.16 5.56 -13.06
C TYR A 45 5.40 6.63 -12.28
N SER A 46 5.93 7.02 -11.10
CA SER A 46 5.31 8.04 -10.25
C SER A 46 5.24 9.41 -10.94
N MET A 47 6.30 9.80 -11.63
CA MET A 47 6.36 11.06 -12.39
C MET A 47 5.32 11.08 -13.53
N LEU A 48 5.23 10.00 -14.30
CA LEU A 48 4.26 9.88 -15.40
C LEU A 48 2.82 9.91 -14.89
N ALA A 49 2.53 9.16 -13.81
CA ALA A 49 1.19 9.14 -13.19
C ALA A 49 0.78 10.55 -12.72
N ARG A 50 1.70 11.26 -12.07
CA ARG A 50 1.48 12.64 -11.66
C ARG A 50 1.22 13.56 -12.86
N GLN A 51 2.01 13.47 -13.93
CA GLN A 51 1.83 14.28 -15.13
C GLN A 51 0.48 14.05 -15.80
N ILE A 52 -0.01 12.80 -15.82
CA ILE A 52 -1.34 12.48 -16.35
C ILE A 52 -2.41 13.20 -15.52
N CYS A 53 -2.36 13.09 -14.18
CA CYS A 53 -3.30 13.80 -13.31
C CYS A 53 -3.27 15.32 -13.55
N GLU A 54 -2.08 15.91 -13.63
CA GLU A 54 -1.90 17.37 -13.81
C GLU A 54 -2.37 17.87 -15.20
N LYS A 55 -2.27 17.03 -16.23
CA LYS A 55 -2.67 17.38 -17.61
C LYS A 55 -4.13 17.04 -17.94
N THR A 56 -4.81 16.27 -17.11
CA THR A 56 -6.19 15.88 -17.36
C THR A 56 -7.12 17.10 -17.18
N PRO A 57 -7.90 17.47 -18.21
CA PRO A 57 -8.82 18.60 -18.11
C PRO A 57 -9.82 18.41 -16.97
N ASN A 58 -10.11 19.50 -16.25
CA ASN A 58 -11.05 19.54 -15.11
C ASN A 58 -10.66 18.68 -13.90
N LEU A 59 -9.41 18.18 -13.85
CA LEU A 59 -8.86 17.51 -12.68
C LEU A 59 -7.89 18.45 -11.95
N TYR A 60 -8.10 18.63 -10.64
CA TYR A 60 -7.29 19.51 -9.79
C TYR A 60 -6.70 18.71 -8.64
N THR A 61 -5.39 18.73 -8.50
CA THR A 61 -4.68 18.11 -7.38
C THR A 61 -4.51 19.13 -6.26
N LEU A 62 -5.04 18.84 -5.06
CA LEU A 62 -4.92 19.67 -3.87
C LEU A 62 -4.10 18.92 -2.81
N MET A 63 -3.07 19.58 -2.27
CA MET A 63 -2.28 19.06 -1.16
C MET A 63 -2.95 19.44 0.16
N ASP A 64 -3.78 18.54 0.67
CA ASP A 64 -4.46 18.67 1.96
C ASP A 64 -4.89 17.30 2.49
N THR A 65 -5.27 17.21 3.78
CA THR A 65 -5.79 15.99 4.39
C THR A 65 -7.29 16.16 4.64
N VAL A 66 -8.10 15.22 4.13
CA VAL A 66 -9.54 15.19 4.42
C VAL A 66 -9.75 14.55 5.79
N ILE A 67 -10.45 15.26 6.67
CA ILE A 67 -10.72 14.83 8.04
C ILE A 67 -12.20 14.54 8.32
N ASP A 68 -13.11 15.03 7.47
CA ASP A 68 -14.55 14.83 7.67
C ASP A 68 -15.32 14.77 6.37
N ILE A 69 -16.45 14.03 6.39
CA ILE A 69 -17.41 13.90 5.30
C ILE A 69 -18.75 14.51 5.78
N LEU A 70 -19.22 15.50 5.08
CA LEU A 70 -20.50 16.15 5.35
C LEU A 70 -21.64 15.43 4.60
N THR A 71 -22.77 15.25 5.28
CA THR A 71 -23.97 14.61 4.71
C THR A 71 -25.23 15.41 4.97
N THR A 72 -26.32 15.09 4.29
CA THR A 72 -27.64 15.77 4.44
C THR A 72 -28.21 15.71 5.86
N ALA A 73 -27.77 14.79 6.71
CA ALA A 73 -28.18 14.71 8.12
C ALA A 73 -27.16 15.36 9.07
N SER A 74 -26.06 15.92 8.54
CA SER A 74 -24.99 16.55 9.33
C SER A 74 -25.42 17.94 9.78
N SER A 75 -25.90 18.06 10.99
CA SER A 75 -26.11 19.34 11.67
C SER A 75 -24.86 19.82 12.44
N THR A 76 -23.67 19.40 12.03
CA THR A 76 -22.43 19.78 12.70
C THR A 76 -22.14 21.26 12.42
N PRO A 77 -22.07 22.13 13.45
CA PRO A 77 -21.58 23.50 13.27
C PRO A 77 -20.14 23.44 12.74
N LEU A 78 -19.81 24.30 11.78
CA LEU A 78 -18.44 24.50 11.32
C LEU A 78 -17.54 24.77 12.53
N PRO A 79 -16.35 24.17 12.65
CA PRO A 79 -15.40 24.53 13.68
C PRO A 79 -15.06 26.02 13.53
N PRO A 80 -15.03 26.81 14.61
CA PRO A 80 -14.55 28.18 14.56
C PRO A 80 -13.12 28.18 14.07
N ASN A 81 -12.77 29.14 13.22
CA ASN A 81 -11.45 29.33 12.62
C ASN A 81 -10.32 28.88 13.55
N ALA A 82 -9.58 27.86 13.13
CA ALA A 82 -8.41 27.37 13.85
C ALA A 82 -7.21 28.28 13.57
N ASP A 83 -7.28 29.51 14.06
CA ASP A 83 -6.12 30.34 14.39
C ASP A 83 -5.85 30.19 15.87
N SER A 84 -4.65 29.69 16.18
CA SER A 84 -4.02 29.54 17.48
C SER A 84 -4.26 28.23 18.26
N GLN A 85 -3.21 27.53 18.39
CA GLN A 85 -2.63 26.80 19.52
C GLN A 85 -2.21 25.36 19.18
N ALA A 86 -0.93 25.25 18.82
CA ALA A 86 -0.19 23.99 18.98
C ALA A 86 0.05 23.76 20.47
N GLU A 87 -0.81 23.02 21.13
CA GLU A 87 -0.52 22.43 22.44
C GLU A 87 -0.41 20.92 22.35
N LYS A 88 0.64 20.42 23.03
CA LYS A 88 1.04 19.02 23.11
C LYS A 88 -0.12 18.14 23.58
N GLY A 89 -0.68 17.32 22.69
CA GLY A 89 -1.76 16.40 22.99
C GLY A 89 -1.28 15.17 23.76
N THR A 90 -1.78 15.02 24.95
CA THR A 90 -1.78 13.78 25.73
C THR A 90 -2.81 12.83 25.12
N ILE A 91 -2.42 11.58 24.86
CA ILE A 91 -3.28 10.53 24.32
C ILE A 91 -4.32 10.15 25.38
N PRO A 92 -5.64 10.22 25.12
CA PRO A 92 -6.65 9.63 26.00
C PRO A 92 -6.69 8.12 25.81
N GLY A 93 -6.71 7.40 26.92
CA GLY A 93 -6.74 5.95 26.98
C GLY A 93 -8.05 5.32 26.45
N GLU A 94 -7.91 4.06 26.14
CA GLU A 94 -8.95 3.14 25.70
C GLU A 94 -10.18 3.15 26.62
N SER A 95 -11.35 3.35 26.04
CA SER A 95 -12.61 2.91 26.62
C SER A 95 -13.29 1.91 25.69
N ARG A 96 -13.33 0.65 26.13
CA ARG A 96 -14.19 -0.39 25.56
C ARG A 96 -15.64 0.05 25.76
N ASN A 97 -16.37 0.21 24.67
CA ASN A 97 -17.84 0.28 24.70
C ASN A 97 -18.41 -1.04 24.21
N GLU A 98 -18.88 -1.83 25.16
CA GLU A 98 -19.77 -2.98 24.89
C GLU A 98 -21.16 -2.48 24.53
N GLY A 99 -21.65 -2.99 23.41
CA GLY A 99 -23.04 -3.29 23.10
C GLY A 99 -24.07 -2.17 23.23
N LYS A 100 -24.55 -1.68 22.06
CA LYS A 100 -25.99 -1.41 21.88
C LYS A 100 -26.45 -1.86 20.51
N THR A 101 -27.41 -2.77 20.58
CA THR A 101 -28.15 -3.41 19.50
C THR A 101 -28.93 -2.43 18.64
N ASP A 102 -29.07 -2.84 17.40
CA ASP A 102 -29.93 -2.38 16.33
C ASP A 102 -31.18 -1.59 16.75
N ALA A 103 -31.15 -0.28 16.50
CA ALA A 103 -32.36 0.47 16.27
C ALA A 103 -32.50 0.64 14.74
N ALA A 104 -33.39 -0.13 14.15
CA ALA A 104 -33.84 0.06 12.78
C ALA A 104 -34.42 1.47 12.64
N CYS A 105 -33.60 2.42 12.21
CA CYS A 105 -34.03 3.75 11.82
C CYS A 105 -34.53 3.64 10.37
N SER A 106 -35.83 3.61 10.18
CA SER A 106 -36.49 3.83 8.88
C SER A 106 -36.32 5.29 8.48
N GLY A 107 -35.10 5.69 8.12
CA GLY A 107 -34.72 7.02 7.69
C GLY A 107 -34.13 6.98 6.29
N MET A 108 -34.42 7.98 5.46
CA MET A 108 -33.79 8.15 4.15
C MET A 108 -32.27 8.05 4.27
N ARG A 109 -31.64 7.26 3.38
CA ARG A 109 -30.19 7.12 3.25
C ARG A 109 -29.56 8.51 3.16
N GLN A 110 -28.58 8.79 3.99
CA GLN A 110 -27.84 10.07 3.97
C GLN A 110 -27.14 10.24 2.62
N LYS A 111 -26.93 11.49 2.19
CA LYS A 111 -26.25 11.81 0.95
C LYS A 111 -25.05 12.71 1.24
N VAL A 112 -23.91 12.45 0.60
CA VAL A 112 -22.73 13.33 0.65
C VAL A 112 -23.10 14.74 0.17
N THR A 113 -22.62 15.76 0.88
CA THR A 113 -22.80 17.17 0.52
C THR A 113 -21.48 17.94 0.47
N GLY A 114 -20.43 17.45 1.14
CA GLY A 114 -19.13 18.11 1.21
C GLY A 114 -18.08 17.29 1.93
N ILE A 115 -16.86 17.81 1.91
CA ILE A 115 -15.74 17.32 2.71
C ILE A 115 -15.10 18.48 3.47
N VAL A 116 -14.45 18.18 4.60
CA VAL A 116 -13.68 19.14 5.40
C VAL A 116 -12.23 18.70 5.40
N THR A 117 -11.32 19.65 5.20
CA THR A 117 -9.90 19.39 5.26
C THR A 117 -9.32 19.81 6.63
N GLU A 118 -8.14 19.26 6.96
CA GLU A 118 -7.42 19.55 8.20
C GLU A 118 -7.18 21.05 8.42
N ARG A 119 -6.97 21.81 7.33
CA ARG A 119 -6.81 23.27 7.38
C ARG A 119 -8.13 24.04 7.42
N GLY A 120 -9.25 23.36 7.68
CA GLY A 120 -10.57 23.97 7.87
C GLY A 120 -11.31 24.34 6.58
N ARG A 121 -10.80 23.94 5.41
CA ARG A 121 -11.50 24.22 4.14
C ARG A 121 -12.67 23.26 3.98
N VAL A 122 -13.85 23.82 3.67
CA VAL A 122 -15.04 23.06 3.29
C VAL A 122 -15.17 23.06 1.77
N ILE A 123 -15.26 21.88 1.18
CA ILE A 123 -15.40 21.72 -0.27
C ILE A 123 -16.75 21.03 -0.52
N PRO A 124 -17.75 21.72 -1.12
CA PRO A 124 -18.99 21.10 -1.50
C PRO A 124 -18.76 20.12 -2.66
N VAL A 125 -19.33 18.91 -2.55
CA VAL A 125 -19.19 17.85 -3.54
C VAL A 125 -20.49 17.10 -3.73
N ARG A 126 -20.67 16.45 -4.90
CA ARG A 126 -21.80 15.56 -5.17
C ARG A 126 -21.48 14.10 -4.83
N SER A 127 -20.23 13.70 -5.04
CA SER A 127 -19.74 12.36 -4.74
C SER A 127 -18.31 12.42 -4.22
N VAL A 128 -17.90 11.38 -3.48
CA VAL A 128 -16.53 11.17 -2.95
C VAL A 128 -16.10 9.75 -3.24
N VAL A 129 -14.87 9.57 -3.68
CA VAL A 129 -14.20 8.27 -3.76
C VAL A 129 -13.03 8.26 -2.79
N LEU A 130 -13.05 7.38 -1.81
CA LEU A 130 -11.96 7.20 -0.84
C LEU A 130 -10.96 6.18 -1.39
N THR A 131 -9.69 6.62 -1.51
CA THR A 131 -8.57 5.78 -2.00
C THR A 131 -7.35 5.94 -1.10
N THR A 132 -7.54 5.82 0.20
CA THR A 132 -6.62 6.23 1.26
C THR A 132 -5.32 5.41 1.36
N GLY A 133 -5.24 4.26 0.68
CA GLY A 133 -4.06 3.40 0.73
C GLY A 133 -3.74 2.95 2.16
N THR A 134 -2.49 3.11 2.59
CA THR A 134 -2.01 2.77 3.94
C THR A 134 -2.00 3.97 4.90
N PHE A 135 -2.59 5.11 4.49
CA PHE A 135 -2.48 6.36 5.24
C PHE A 135 -3.59 6.57 6.27
N LEU A 136 -4.77 5.96 6.09
CA LEU A 136 -5.90 6.11 7.01
C LEU A 136 -5.57 5.47 8.36
N GLY A 137 -5.41 6.30 9.40
CA GLY A 137 -4.99 5.85 10.72
C GLY A 137 -3.65 5.08 10.71
N GLY A 138 -2.78 5.40 9.73
CA GLY A 138 -1.56 4.67 9.45
C GLY A 138 -0.55 4.74 10.59
N ARG A 139 0.11 3.61 10.91
CA ARG A 139 1.20 3.52 11.89
C ARG A 139 2.25 2.55 11.41
N ILE A 140 3.51 2.99 11.34
CA ILE A 140 4.65 2.15 10.97
C ILE A 140 5.31 1.56 12.22
N PHE A 141 5.95 0.39 12.04
CA PHE A 141 6.63 -0.35 13.11
C PHE A 141 7.96 -0.90 12.63
N ILE A 142 9.03 -0.67 13.43
CA ILE A 142 10.38 -1.20 13.24
C ILE A 142 10.88 -1.65 14.61
N GLY A 143 10.69 -2.90 14.97
CA GLY A 143 10.98 -3.41 16.31
C GLY A 143 10.21 -2.64 17.37
N GLU A 144 10.95 -2.03 18.27
CA GLU A 144 10.41 -1.23 19.38
C GLU A 144 9.92 0.16 18.94
N TYR A 145 10.41 0.66 17.81
CA TYR A 145 10.02 1.96 17.24
C TYR A 145 8.70 1.88 16.51
N ASP A 146 7.84 2.86 16.70
CA ASP A 146 6.63 3.07 15.92
C ASP A 146 6.33 4.57 15.77
N ALA A 147 5.66 4.93 14.68
CA ALA A 147 5.31 6.32 14.37
C ALA A 147 4.00 6.42 13.57
N PRO A 148 3.24 7.52 13.72
CA PRO A 148 2.01 7.79 12.98
C PRO A 148 2.33 8.18 11.53
N CYS A 149 2.58 7.19 10.68
CA CYS A 149 2.94 7.35 9.28
C CYS A 149 2.14 6.36 8.41
N GLY A 150 1.75 6.78 7.22
CA GLY A 150 1.22 5.88 6.18
C GLY A 150 2.33 5.16 5.43
N ARG A 151 3.49 5.80 5.35
CA ARG A 151 4.77 5.31 4.82
C ARG A 151 5.91 5.99 5.59
N ILE A 152 7.08 5.37 5.67
CA ILE A 152 8.22 5.98 6.36
C ILE A 152 8.52 7.38 5.80
N GLY A 153 8.56 8.39 6.69
CA GLY A 153 8.75 9.79 6.33
C GLY A 153 7.51 10.51 5.80
N GLU A 154 6.35 9.84 5.69
CA GLU A 154 5.11 10.43 5.19
C GLU A 154 4.01 10.34 6.28
N PRO A 155 3.47 11.48 6.77
CA PRO A 155 2.48 11.50 7.84
C PRO A 155 1.23 10.70 7.50
N ALA A 156 0.62 10.07 8.49
CA ALA A 156 -0.68 9.41 8.36
C ALA A 156 -1.84 10.43 8.35
N ALA A 157 -2.98 10.02 7.79
CA ALA A 157 -4.23 10.80 7.80
C ALA A 157 -5.10 10.37 8.99
N TYR A 158 -5.47 11.32 9.84
CA TYR A 158 -6.36 11.13 10.97
C TYR A 158 -7.64 11.98 10.82
N GLY A 159 -8.65 11.70 11.62
CA GLY A 159 -9.94 12.39 11.61
C GLY A 159 -10.99 11.72 10.71
N LEU A 160 -10.59 11.22 9.54
CA LEU A 160 -11.52 10.60 8.59
C LEU A 160 -12.10 9.27 9.13
N THR A 161 -11.35 8.47 9.89
CA THR A 161 -11.86 7.24 10.53
C THR A 161 -12.97 7.58 11.52
N GLU A 162 -12.78 8.60 12.34
CA GLU A 162 -13.80 9.09 13.28
C GLU A 162 -15.05 9.59 12.55
N SER A 163 -14.87 10.26 11.42
CA SER A 163 -15.98 10.67 10.55
C SER A 163 -16.76 9.45 10.03
N LEU A 164 -16.06 8.42 9.54
CA LEU A 164 -16.69 7.18 9.10
C LEU A 164 -17.46 6.48 10.23
N HIS A 165 -16.92 6.44 11.44
CA HIS A 165 -17.62 5.89 12.62
C HIS A 165 -18.89 6.68 12.95
N ARG A 166 -18.84 8.02 12.90
CA ARG A 166 -20.05 8.86 13.10
C ARG A 166 -21.13 8.59 12.05
N LEU A 167 -20.71 8.26 10.82
CA LEU A 167 -21.62 7.87 9.74
C LEU A 167 -22.10 6.40 9.85
N GLY A 168 -21.65 5.69 10.89
CA GLY A 168 -22.07 4.33 11.22
C GLY A 168 -21.30 3.23 10.50
N PHE A 169 -20.15 3.53 9.90
CA PHE A 169 -19.31 2.50 9.28
C PHE A 169 -18.54 1.68 10.33
N THR A 170 -18.41 0.40 10.06
CA THR A 170 -17.52 -0.49 10.79
C THR A 170 -16.18 -0.54 10.07
N THR A 171 -15.12 -0.26 10.80
CA THR A 171 -13.74 -0.36 10.32
C THR A 171 -13.00 -1.48 11.05
N GLY A 172 -11.93 -1.93 10.45
CA GLY A 172 -10.96 -2.84 11.06
C GLY A 172 -9.55 -2.38 10.74
N ARG A 173 -8.55 -3.18 11.18
CA ARG A 173 -7.14 -2.89 10.92
C ARG A 173 -6.55 -3.96 10.00
N LEU A 174 -5.83 -3.53 8.97
CA LEU A 174 -4.99 -4.38 8.12
C LEU A 174 -3.52 -4.05 8.31
N LYS A 175 -2.66 -5.04 8.12
CA LYS A 175 -1.21 -4.90 8.20
C LYS A 175 -0.58 -5.29 6.87
N THR A 176 0.33 -4.46 6.37
CA THR A 176 1.24 -4.84 5.30
C THR A 176 2.68 -4.55 5.71
N GLY A 177 3.63 -4.82 4.84
CA GLY A 177 5.05 -4.57 5.13
C GLY A 177 5.84 -4.27 3.86
N THR A 178 7.01 -3.72 4.04
CA THR A 178 7.98 -3.47 2.98
C THR A 178 9.35 -4.00 3.38
N PRO A 179 10.15 -4.51 2.43
CA PRO A 179 11.52 -4.96 2.70
C PRO A 179 12.48 -3.76 2.82
N PRO A 180 13.69 -3.98 3.32
CA PRO A 180 14.75 -2.97 3.31
C PRO A 180 15.15 -2.60 1.88
N ARG A 181 15.72 -1.39 1.72
CA ARG A 181 16.41 -0.93 0.51
C ARG A 181 17.91 -0.95 0.75
N ILE A 182 18.62 -1.52 -0.20
CA ILE A 182 20.07 -1.71 -0.11
C ILE A 182 20.75 -0.89 -1.20
N LEU A 183 21.88 -0.26 -0.87
CA LEU A 183 22.66 0.47 -1.87
C LEU A 183 23.35 -0.52 -2.81
N ARG A 184 23.04 -0.44 -4.11
CA ARG A 184 23.56 -1.30 -5.19
C ARG A 184 25.09 -1.45 -5.15
N LYS A 185 25.80 -0.34 -4.97
CA LYS A 185 27.27 -0.31 -4.95
C LYS A 185 27.91 -1.09 -3.79
N THR A 186 27.12 -1.53 -2.81
CA THR A 186 27.57 -2.29 -1.63
C THR A 186 27.25 -3.78 -1.72
N ILE A 187 26.63 -4.23 -2.83
CA ILE A 187 26.30 -5.63 -3.09
C ILE A 187 27.36 -6.23 -3.99
N ASP A 188 27.88 -7.39 -3.61
CA ASP A 188 28.79 -8.20 -4.44
C ASP A 188 27.98 -9.10 -5.38
N PHE A 189 27.66 -8.56 -6.56
CA PHE A 189 26.86 -9.29 -7.57
C PHE A 189 27.54 -10.54 -8.11
N SER A 190 28.87 -10.71 -7.94
CA SER A 190 29.56 -11.93 -8.37
C SER A 190 29.17 -13.18 -7.57
N LYS A 191 28.53 -13.00 -6.40
CA LYS A 191 28.12 -14.08 -5.51
C LYS A 191 26.62 -14.43 -5.60
N ILE A 192 25.85 -13.72 -6.40
CA ILE A 192 24.41 -13.91 -6.51
C ILE A 192 24.00 -14.22 -7.95
N GLU A 193 22.90 -14.96 -8.10
CA GLU A 193 22.42 -15.42 -9.40
C GLU A 193 21.76 -14.28 -10.18
N GLU A 194 22.19 -14.03 -11.41
CA GLU A 194 21.50 -13.10 -12.31
C GLU A 194 20.18 -13.70 -12.77
N ASN A 195 19.12 -12.92 -12.73
CA ASN A 195 17.78 -13.29 -13.16
C ASN A 195 17.32 -12.33 -14.28
N PRO A 196 17.72 -12.59 -15.53
CA PRO A 196 17.35 -11.75 -16.66
C PRO A 196 15.85 -11.79 -16.91
N GLY A 197 15.34 -10.73 -17.55
CA GLY A 197 14.00 -10.71 -18.11
C GLY A 197 13.85 -11.65 -19.31
N ASP A 198 12.68 -11.64 -19.90
CA ASP A 198 12.45 -12.29 -21.20
C ASP A 198 12.95 -11.39 -22.33
N ASP A 199 13.48 -12.00 -23.40
CA ASP A 199 13.93 -11.28 -24.60
C ASP A 199 12.76 -10.65 -25.36
N GLU A 200 11.62 -11.34 -25.37
CA GLU A 200 10.39 -10.85 -25.99
C GLU A 200 9.52 -10.15 -24.95
N VAL A 201 9.37 -8.84 -25.11
CA VAL A 201 8.55 -8.00 -24.25
C VAL A 201 7.17 -7.82 -24.88
N VAL A 202 6.14 -8.27 -24.17
CA VAL A 202 4.75 -8.08 -24.57
C VAL A 202 4.17 -6.87 -23.84
N PRO A 203 3.72 -5.82 -24.55
CA PRO A 203 3.09 -4.65 -23.93
C PRO A 203 1.87 -5.00 -23.09
N PHE A 204 1.64 -4.24 -22.03
CA PHE A 204 0.44 -4.38 -21.19
C PHE A 204 -0.76 -3.66 -21.80
N SER A 205 -0.53 -2.49 -22.42
CA SER A 205 -1.58 -1.72 -23.09
C SER A 205 -1.84 -2.21 -24.50
N PHE A 206 -3.11 -2.20 -24.91
CA PHE A 206 -3.51 -2.45 -26.29
C PHE A 206 -3.12 -1.31 -27.25
N GLU A 207 -2.81 -0.13 -26.71
CA GLU A 207 -2.38 1.04 -27.49
C GLU A 207 -0.87 1.11 -27.71
N THR A 208 -0.08 0.28 -26.99
CA THR A 208 1.37 0.24 -27.10
C THR A 208 1.77 -0.80 -28.14
N GLU A 209 2.32 -0.39 -29.26
CA GLU A 209 2.82 -1.29 -30.30
C GLU A 209 4.10 -2.00 -29.85
N LYS A 210 5.02 -1.27 -29.23
CA LYS A 210 6.32 -1.77 -28.79
C LYS A 210 6.81 -1.03 -27.56
N VAL A 211 7.43 -1.76 -26.64
CA VAL A 211 8.14 -1.18 -25.48
C VAL A 211 9.58 -0.90 -25.87
N GLU A 212 9.96 0.38 -25.87
CA GLU A 212 11.31 0.85 -26.17
C GLU A 212 11.99 1.40 -24.91
N ARG A 213 12.32 0.50 -24.01
CA ARG A 213 12.95 0.83 -22.72
C ARG A 213 14.18 -0.03 -22.49
N PRO A 214 15.23 0.48 -21.79
CA PRO A 214 16.34 -0.34 -21.34
C PRO A 214 15.81 -1.42 -20.38
N MET A 215 16.19 -2.68 -20.61
CA MET A 215 15.90 -3.80 -19.73
C MET A 215 17.14 -4.12 -18.90
N VAL A 216 16.93 -4.31 -17.60
CA VAL A 216 18.00 -4.63 -16.65
C VAL A 216 17.68 -5.93 -15.91
N PRO A 217 18.70 -6.75 -15.59
CA PRO A 217 18.46 -7.96 -14.82
C PRO A 217 18.10 -7.63 -13.37
N CYS A 218 17.23 -8.44 -12.78
CA CYS A 218 17.15 -8.64 -11.36
C CYS A 218 18.16 -9.72 -10.94
N HIS A 219 18.29 -9.96 -9.65
CA HIS A 219 19.13 -11.04 -9.14
C HIS A 219 18.35 -11.86 -8.09
N ILE A 220 18.87 -13.04 -7.80
CA ILE A 220 18.31 -13.94 -6.79
C ILE A 220 19.36 -14.22 -5.75
N VAL A 221 18.97 -14.11 -4.48
CA VAL A 221 19.76 -14.56 -3.34
C VAL A 221 18.86 -15.40 -2.43
N TYR A 222 19.45 -16.22 -1.61
CA TYR A 222 18.73 -17.06 -0.67
C TYR A 222 19.14 -16.75 0.76
N THR A 223 18.16 -16.76 1.67
CA THR A 223 18.45 -16.84 3.10
C THR A 223 19.11 -18.18 3.42
N ASN A 224 19.73 -18.29 4.58
CA ASN A 224 20.39 -19.50 5.06
C ASN A 224 20.04 -19.76 6.53
N GLU A 225 20.60 -20.82 7.10
CA GLU A 225 20.33 -21.22 8.47
C GLU A 225 20.73 -20.15 9.50
N GLU A 226 21.84 -19.44 9.27
CA GLU A 226 22.28 -18.34 10.13
C GLU A 226 21.30 -17.16 10.08
N THR A 227 20.84 -16.79 8.87
CA THR A 227 19.74 -15.81 8.69
C THR A 227 18.52 -16.20 9.52
N HIS A 228 18.10 -17.47 9.41
CA HIS A 228 16.91 -17.97 10.11
C HIS A 228 17.13 -18.04 11.63
N LYS A 229 18.33 -18.36 12.08
CA LYS A 229 18.68 -18.37 13.51
C LYS A 229 18.57 -16.98 14.11
N ILE A 230 19.16 -15.96 13.45
CA ILE A 230 19.08 -14.57 13.93
C ILE A 230 17.61 -14.12 14.02
N ILE A 231 16.78 -14.44 13.03
CA ILE A 231 15.35 -14.11 13.04
C ILE A 231 14.64 -14.79 14.21
N ARG A 232 14.85 -16.12 14.41
CA ARG A 232 14.23 -16.86 15.52
C ARG A 232 14.64 -16.35 16.89
N ASP A 233 15.92 -16.05 17.06
CA ASP A 233 16.46 -15.54 18.33
C ASP A 233 15.89 -14.14 18.71
N ASN A 234 15.42 -13.37 17.71
CA ASN A 234 14.88 -12.04 17.89
C ASN A 234 13.36 -11.93 17.64
N ILE A 235 12.66 -13.06 17.48
CA ILE A 235 11.24 -13.07 17.10
C ILE A 235 10.36 -12.29 18.09
N GLY A 236 10.68 -12.32 19.37
CA GLY A 236 9.95 -11.59 20.43
C GLY A 236 10.05 -10.06 20.31
N ARG A 237 11.00 -9.55 19.50
CA ARG A 237 11.14 -8.12 19.19
C ARG A 237 10.35 -7.68 17.95
N SER A 238 9.76 -8.63 17.23
CA SER A 238 8.87 -8.30 16.12
C SER A 238 7.56 -7.72 16.65
N PRO A 239 7.10 -6.55 16.16
CA PRO A 239 5.82 -5.96 16.55
C PRO A 239 4.62 -6.88 16.32
N LEU A 240 4.69 -7.75 15.33
CA LEU A 240 3.66 -8.76 15.05
C LEU A 240 3.60 -9.82 16.14
N TYR A 241 4.76 -10.34 16.58
CA TYR A 241 4.84 -11.43 17.56
C TYR A 241 4.79 -10.94 19.01
N SER A 242 5.12 -9.67 19.26
CA SER A 242 4.97 -9.03 20.58
C SER A 242 3.56 -8.52 20.85
N GLY A 243 2.63 -8.61 19.87
CA GLY A 243 1.25 -8.17 20.03
C GLY A 243 1.04 -6.64 19.90
N LYS A 244 2.02 -5.89 19.43
CA LYS A 244 1.85 -4.45 19.14
C LYS A 244 0.98 -4.21 17.90
N ILE A 245 1.08 -5.08 16.91
CA ILE A 245 0.26 -5.04 15.69
C ILE A 245 -0.97 -5.92 15.92
N HIS A 246 -2.15 -5.35 15.75
CA HIS A 246 -3.43 -6.03 15.86
C HIS A 246 -4.06 -6.35 14.51
N GLY A 247 -3.61 -5.67 13.45
CA GLY A 247 -4.13 -5.84 12.08
C GLY A 247 -3.81 -7.20 11.49
N ILE A 248 -4.77 -7.74 10.75
CA ILE A 248 -4.61 -9.00 10.02
C ILE A 248 -3.74 -8.74 8.78
N GLY A 249 -2.71 -9.57 8.57
CA GLY A 249 -1.91 -9.53 7.36
C GLY A 249 -2.69 -10.04 6.14
N PRO A 250 -2.74 -9.30 5.02
CA PRO A 250 -3.33 -9.81 3.79
C PRO A 250 -2.54 -11.02 3.26
N ARG A 251 -3.24 -11.88 2.50
CA ARG A 251 -2.75 -13.18 2.03
C ARG A 251 -1.40 -13.14 1.30
N TYR A 252 -1.08 -12.05 0.62
CA TYR A 252 0.06 -11.98 -0.29
C TYR A 252 1.32 -11.31 0.26
N CYS A 253 1.34 -10.91 1.54
CA CYS A 253 2.49 -10.20 2.11
C CYS A 253 2.99 -10.81 3.44
N PRO A 254 3.41 -12.11 3.45
CA PRO A 254 4.08 -12.66 4.63
C PRO A 254 5.44 -11.98 4.80
N SER A 255 5.76 -11.58 6.02
CA SER A 255 7.11 -11.12 6.36
C SER A 255 8.10 -12.29 6.32
N ILE A 256 9.41 -11.98 6.31
CA ILE A 256 10.42 -13.03 6.38
C ILE A 256 10.32 -13.80 7.70
N GLU A 257 9.96 -13.11 8.79
CA GLU A 257 9.71 -13.73 10.09
C GLU A 257 8.57 -14.76 9.99
N ASP A 258 7.46 -14.41 9.32
CA ASP A 258 6.35 -15.32 9.09
C ASP A 258 6.76 -16.56 8.30
N LYS A 259 7.62 -16.39 7.27
CA LYS A 259 8.12 -17.50 6.46
C LYS A 259 9.00 -18.43 7.29
N VAL A 260 9.94 -17.89 8.06
CA VAL A 260 10.87 -18.66 8.90
C VAL A 260 10.15 -19.40 10.01
N MET A 261 9.11 -18.79 10.60
CA MET A 261 8.35 -19.40 11.70
C MET A 261 7.31 -20.43 11.24
N ARG A 262 6.74 -20.25 10.03
CA ARG A 262 5.70 -21.15 9.50
C ARG A 262 6.26 -22.33 8.71
N PHE A 263 7.41 -22.15 8.07
CA PHE A 263 8.05 -23.16 7.21
C PHE A 263 9.40 -23.55 7.79
N THR A 264 9.36 -24.08 9.00
CA THR A 264 10.56 -24.46 9.78
C THR A 264 11.39 -25.58 9.13
N GLU A 265 10.76 -26.36 8.24
CA GLU A 265 11.40 -27.42 7.45
C GLU A 265 12.22 -26.89 6.27
N ARG A 266 12.07 -25.60 5.94
CA ARG A 266 12.83 -24.97 4.85
C ARG A 266 14.14 -24.39 5.38
N ASP A 267 15.22 -24.78 4.77
CA ASP A 267 16.57 -24.30 5.07
C ASP A 267 16.88 -22.94 4.45
N ARG A 268 16.08 -22.51 3.44
CA ARG A 268 16.25 -21.24 2.73
C ARG A 268 14.95 -20.70 2.13
N HIS A 269 14.89 -19.37 1.97
CA HIS A 269 13.85 -18.65 1.24
C HIS A 269 14.49 -17.84 0.13
N GLN A 270 13.83 -17.82 -1.03
CA GLN A 270 14.25 -17.05 -2.18
C GLN A 270 13.88 -15.57 -1.98
N ILE A 271 14.85 -14.70 -2.29
CA ILE A 271 14.73 -13.23 -2.27
C ILE A 271 15.12 -12.72 -3.64
N PHE A 272 14.28 -11.86 -4.21
CA PHE A 272 14.61 -11.17 -5.45
C PHE A 272 15.26 -9.83 -5.12
N VAL A 273 16.38 -9.53 -5.76
CA VAL A 273 17.12 -8.28 -5.64
C VAL A 273 16.78 -7.48 -6.88
N GLU A 274 15.92 -6.48 -6.72
CA GLU A 274 15.27 -5.76 -7.81
C GLU A 274 15.68 -4.28 -7.77
N PRO A 275 16.15 -3.67 -8.89
CA PRO A 275 16.42 -2.25 -8.92
C PRO A 275 15.10 -1.45 -8.79
N GLU A 276 15.08 -0.39 -7.97
CA GLU A 276 13.92 0.50 -7.88
C GLU A 276 13.81 1.48 -9.06
N GLY A 277 14.83 1.56 -9.91
CA GLY A 277 14.87 2.40 -11.10
C GLY A 277 16.24 2.37 -11.76
N LEU A 278 16.36 3.03 -12.91
CA LEU A 278 17.63 3.10 -13.67
C LEU A 278 18.61 4.10 -13.07
N GLU A 279 18.10 5.19 -12.52
CA GLU A 279 18.87 6.34 -12.01
C GLU A 279 18.95 6.38 -10.48
N THR A 280 18.85 5.21 -9.83
CA THR A 280 18.94 5.09 -8.37
C THR A 280 19.85 3.94 -7.94
N GLU A 281 20.52 4.12 -6.81
CA GLU A 281 21.32 3.07 -6.18
C GLU A 281 20.47 2.13 -5.31
N GLU A 282 19.16 2.38 -5.16
CA GLU A 282 18.31 1.57 -4.28
C GLU A 282 17.88 0.26 -4.93
N MET A 283 18.21 -0.85 -4.26
CA MET A 283 17.75 -2.19 -4.58
C MET A 283 16.67 -2.63 -3.60
N TYR A 284 15.56 -3.14 -4.13
CA TYR A 284 14.43 -3.67 -3.38
C TYR A 284 14.59 -5.18 -3.16
N LEU A 285 14.48 -5.64 -1.94
CA LEU A 285 14.60 -7.07 -1.60
C LEU A 285 13.22 -7.74 -1.55
N ASN A 286 12.65 -8.05 -2.69
CA ASN A 286 11.32 -8.64 -2.76
C ASN A 286 11.28 -10.03 -2.10
N GLY A 287 10.33 -10.20 -1.18
CA GLY A 287 10.21 -11.41 -0.36
C GLY A 287 10.92 -11.36 0.99
N PHE A 288 11.57 -10.22 1.33
CA PHE A 288 12.33 -10.00 2.55
C PHE A 288 11.75 -8.91 3.46
N SER A 289 10.43 -8.67 3.38
CA SER A 289 9.75 -7.73 4.28
C SER A 289 9.97 -8.13 5.74
N SER A 290 10.34 -7.17 6.58
CA SER A 290 10.58 -7.39 8.01
C SER A 290 10.09 -6.21 8.81
N SER A 291 9.70 -6.46 10.05
CA SER A 291 9.44 -5.44 11.05
C SER A 291 10.36 -5.55 12.28
N LEU A 292 11.35 -6.41 12.23
CA LEU A 292 12.38 -6.53 13.26
C LEU A 292 13.19 -5.22 13.39
N PRO A 293 13.84 -4.97 14.52
CA PRO A 293 14.69 -3.78 14.70
C PRO A 293 15.79 -3.67 13.63
N GLU A 294 16.20 -2.46 13.28
CA GLU A 294 17.21 -2.21 12.23
C GLU A 294 18.50 -2.99 12.45
N CYS A 295 19.03 -3.02 13.69
CA CYS A 295 20.23 -3.78 14.01
C CYS A 295 20.08 -5.30 13.77
N VAL A 296 18.87 -5.84 13.90
CA VAL A 296 18.60 -7.25 13.60
C VAL A 296 18.47 -7.43 12.08
N GLN A 297 17.88 -6.46 11.39
CA GLN A 297 17.79 -6.45 9.93
C GLN A 297 19.19 -6.44 9.31
N ASP A 298 20.09 -5.59 9.77
CA ASP A 298 21.50 -5.56 9.33
C ASP A 298 22.19 -6.89 9.61
N ALA A 299 22.01 -7.44 10.82
CA ALA A 299 22.64 -8.68 11.20
C ALA A 299 22.26 -9.86 10.29
N PHE A 300 20.96 -10.05 10.02
CA PHE A 300 20.54 -11.15 9.15
C PHE A 300 20.81 -10.86 7.66
N LEU A 301 20.82 -9.60 7.24
CA LEU A 301 21.19 -9.19 5.89
C LEU A 301 22.62 -9.63 5.56
N HIS A 302 23.56 -9.36 6.46
CA HIS A 302 24.98 -9.66 6.28
C HIS A 302 25.31 -11.16 6.26
N THR A 303 24.37 -12.04 6.61
CA THR A 303 24.57 -13.50 6.49
C THR A 303 24.38 -14.03 5.07
N MET A 304 23.75 -13.24 4.18
CA MET A 304 23.45 -13.68 2.82
C MET A 304 24.65 -13.48 1.89
N PRO A 305 24.93 -14.44 0.96
CA PRO A 305 26.00 -14.28 -0.02
C PRO A 305 25.86 -12.97 -0.82
N GLY A 306 26.96 -12.24 -0.94
CA GLY A 306 27.02 -10.96 -1.65
C GLY A 306 26.52 -9.75 -0.85
N PHE A 307 26.01 -9.96 0.36
CA PHE A 307 25.49 -8.91 1.24
C PHE A 307 26.33 -8.71 2.50
N GLU A 308 27.49 -9.32 2.61
CA GLU A 308 28.34 -9.29 3.80
C GLU A 308 28.74 -7.88 4.23
N HIS A 309 28.75 -6.93 3.27
CA HIS A 309 29.08 -5.52 3.48
C HIS A 309 27.98 -4.59 2.95
N ALA A 310 26.78 -5.11 2.74
CA ALA A 310 25.67 -4.36 2.20
C ALA A 310 25.21 -3.25 3.15
N VAL A 311 24.93 -2.08 2.60
CA VAL A 311 24.43 -0.92 3.37
C VAL A 311 22.95 -0.74 3.13
N CYS A 312 22.18 -0.81 4.20
CA CYS A 312 20.75 -0.53 4.19
C CYS A 312 20.51 0.99 4.16
N SER A 313 19.91 1.50 3.09
CA SER A 313 19.53 2.92 2.98
C SER A 313 18.18 3.22 3.63
N ARG A 314 17.30 2.22 3.70
CA ARG A 314 16.00 2.29 4.39
C ARG A 314 15.68 0.92 4.99
N PRO A 315 15.34 0.85 6.28
CA PRO A 315 14.94 -0.41 6.90
C PRO A 315 13.61 -0.91 6.34
N GLY A 316 13.41 -2.22 6.45
CA GLY A 316 12.09 -2.81 6.32
C GLY A 316 11.20 -2.38 7.49
N TYR A 317 9.89 -2.29 7.24
CA TYR A 317 8.92 -1.98 8.30
C TYR A 317 7.56 -2.62 8.02
N ALA A 318 6.78 -2.79 9.06
CA ALA A 318 5.35 -3.04 8.92
C ALA A 318 4.59 -1.71 8.99
N VAL A 319 3.47 -1.65 8.28
CA VAL A 319 2.49 -0.56 8.43
C VAL A 319 1.12 -1.18 8.73
N GLU A 320 0.44 -0.64 9.72
CA GLU A 320 -0.93 -0.95 10.08
C GLU A 320 -1.82 0.24 9.74
N TYR A 321 -2.99 0.01 9.17
CA TYR A 321 -3.89 1.07 8.69
C TYR A 321 -5.35 0.64 8.79
N ASP A 322 -6.26 1.61 8.78
CA ASP A 322 -7.69 1.36 8.84
C ASP A 322 -8.26 0.96 7.47
N PHE A 323 -9.23 0.06 7.48
CA PHE A 323 -10.03 -0.29 6.32
C PHE A 323 -11.52 -0.35 6.69
N VAL A 324 -12.38 -0.18 5.71
CA VAL A 324 -13.84 -0.31 5.84
C VAL A 324 -14.23 -1.74 5.48
N GLU A 325 -15.09 -2.38 6.29
CA GLU A 325 -15.60 -3.71 5.99
C GLU A 325 -16.31 -3.75 4.63
N PRO A 326 -15.82 -4.53 3.63
CA PRO A 326 -16.32 -4.50 2.25
C PRO A 326 -17.79 -4.87 2.10
N THR A 327 -18.35 -5.59 3.07
CA THR A 327 -19.78 -5.96 3.09
C THR A 327 -20.71 -4.75 3.20
N GLN A 328 -20.17 -3.57 3.53
CA GLN A 328 -20.89 -2.30 3.60
C GLN A 328 -21.02 -1.60 2.24
N LEU A 329 -20.46 -2.17 1.17
CA LEU A 329 -20.51 -1.64 -0.18
C LEU A 329 -21.52 -2.41 -1.05
N TYR A 330 -22.04 -1.71 -2.06
CA TYR A 330 -22.70 -2.31 -3.21
C TYR A 330 -21.66 -2.80 -4.22
N PRO A 331 -22.03 -3.64 -5.21
CA PRO A 331 -21.12 -4.03 -6.30
C PRO A 331 -20.59 -2.84 -7.13
N SER A 332 -21.27 -1.70 -7.10
CA SER A 332 -20.82 -0.42 -7.69
C SER A 332 -19.69 0.25 -6.91
N LEU A 333 -19.28 -0.31 -5.76
CA LEU A 333 -18.39 0.24 -4.75
C LEU A 333 -18.94 1.48 -4.03
N GLU A 334 -20.19 1.83 -4.27
CA GLU A 334 -20.89 2.83 -3.47
C GLU A 334 -21.22 2.25 -2.09
N THR A 335 -21.09 3.06 -1.04
CA THR A 335 -21.42 2.61 0.31
C THR A 335 -22.94 2.45 0.48
N LYS A 336 -23.36 1.45 1.25
CA LYS A 336 -24.79 1.20 1.53
C LYS A 336 -25.41 2.26 2.45
N ARG A 337 -24.60 2.91 3.30
CA ARG A 337 -25.03 3.87 4.32
C ARG A 337 -25.18 5.30 3.80
N VAL A 338 -24.24 5.73 2.96
CA VAL A 338 -24.17 7.11 2.48
C VAL A 338 -24.18 7.12 0.96
N ALA A 339 -25.17 7.74 0.37
CA ALA A 339 -25.29 7.90 -1.08
C ALA A 339 -24.22 8.89 -1.59
N GLY A 340 -23.58 8.55 -2.72
CA GLY A 340 -22.51 9.34 -3.31
C GLY A 340 -21.14 9.16 -2.63
N LEU A 341 -21.00 8.24 -1.67
CA LEU A 341 -19.72 7.87 -1.07
C LEU A 341 -19.29 6.49 -1.61
N PHE A 342 -18.07 6.41 -2.12
CA PHE A 342 -17.47 5.23 -2.72
C PHE A 342 -16.12 4.93 -2.09
N ASP A 343 -15.78 3.64 -1.95
CA ASP A 343 -14.49 3.19 -1.44
C ASP A 343 -13.79 2.31 -2.48
N ALA A 344 -12.49 2.53 -2.69
CA ALA A 344 -11.70 1.73 -3.63
C ALA A 344 -10.26 1.52 -3.15
N GLY A 345 -9.70 0.36 -3.45
CA GLY A 345 -8.33 0.01 -3.10
C GLY A 345 -8.20 -0.53 -1.68
N GLN A 346 -7.09 -0.20 -1.00
CA GLN A 346 -6.75 -0.79 0.30
C GLN A 346 -7.77 -0.48 1.40
N ILE A 347 -8.43 0.66 1.36
CA ILE A 347 -9.54 0.98 2.29
C ILE A 347 -10.65 -0.07 2.22
N ASN A 348 -10.79 -0.77 1.09
CA ASN A 348 -11.76 -1.83 0.84
C ASN A 348 -11.11 -3.23 0.90
N GLY A 349 -9.98 -3.36 1.53
CA GLY A 349 -9.32 -4.65 1.80
C GLY A 349 -8.58 -5.27 0.62
N THR A 350 -8.33 -4.56 -0.50
CA THR A 350 -7.47 -5.08 -1.55
C THR A 350 -6.03 -5.22 -1.07
N SER A 351 -5.33 -6.20 -1.58
CA SER A 351 -3.93 -6.48 -1.20
C SER A 351 -2.93 -6.29 -2.35
N GLY A 352 -3.40 -6.10 -3.59
CA GLY A 352 -2.59 -5.88 -4.78
C GLY A 352 -2.93 -4.56 -5.47
N TYR A 353 -1.98 -4.09 -6.28
CA TYR A 353 -2.11 -2.81 -6.99
C TYR A 353 -3.13 -2.90 -8.13
N GLU A 354 -3.20 -4.04 -8.80
CA GLU A 354 -4.06 -4.24 -9.96
C GLU A 354 -5.54 -4.27 -9.57
N GLU A 355 -5.88 -4.98 -8.50
CA GLU A 355 -7.26 -4.99 -8.01
C GLU A 355 -7.66 -3.63 -7.42
N ALA A 356 -6.73 -2.91 -6.79
CA ALA A 356 -6.98 -1.55 -6.31
C ALA A 356 -7.26 -0.59 -7.48
N ALA A 357 -6.50 -0.70 -8.58
CA ALA A 357 -6.73 0.07 -9.80
C ALA A 357 -8.07 -0.29 -10.46
N GLY A 358 -8.43 -1.59 -10.49
CA GLY A 358 -9.74 -2.05 -10.98
C GLY A 358 -10.90 -1.47 -10.18
N GLN A 359 -10.79 -1.49 -8.85
CA GLN A 359 -11.78 -0.86 -7.98
C GLN A 359 -11.83 0.66 -8.17
N GLY A 360 -10.68 1.33 -8.29
CA GLY A 360 -10.62 2.76 -8.57
C GLY A 360 -11.34 3.14 -9.87
N MET A 361 -11.17 2.32 -10.92
CA MET A 361 -11.87 2.49 -12.20
C MET A 361 -13.39 2.39 -12.02
N VAL A 362 -13.87 1.32 -11.38
CA VAL A 362 -15.31 1.09 -11.16
C VAL A 362 -15.91 2.18 -10.28
N ALA A 363 -15.27 2.50 -9.17
CA ALA A 363 -15.75 3.55 -8.26
C ALA A 363 -15.75 4.93 -8.93
N GLY A 364 -14.70 5.26 -9.67
CA GLY A 364 -14.59 6.54 -10.39
C GLY A 364 -15.67 6.71 -11.45
N MET A 365 -15.93 5.68 -12.27
CA MET A 365 -17.01 5.70 -13.26
C MET A 365 -18.38 5.90 -12.59
N ASN A 366 -18.68 5.14 -11.55
CA ASN A 366 -19.96 5.24 -10.85
C ASN A 366 -20.12 6.58 -10.11
N ALA A 367 -19.06 7.12 -9.52
CA ALA A 367 -19.08 8.42 -8.89
C ALA A 367 -19.27 9.56 -9.91
N GLY A 368 -18.75 9.42 -11.12
CA GLY A 368 -18.94 10.37 -12.21
C GLY A 368 -20.36 10.35 -12.78
N LEU A 369 -21.03 9.21 -12.78
CA LEU A 369 -22.42 9.05 -13.23
C LEU A 369 -23.43 9.43 -12.15
N TYR A 370 -23.01 9.52 -10.88
CA TYR A 370 -23.86 9.90 -9.74
C TYR A 370 -24.26 11.38 -9.79
#